data_cbcc5d77b12b4673684cbe23ce6478a4
#
_entry.id   cbcc5d77b12b4673684cbe23ce6478a4
#
_cell.length_a   1.000
_cell.length_b   1.000
_cell.length_c   1.000
_cell.angle_alpha   90.00
_cell.angle_beta   90.00
_cell.angle_gamma   90.00
#
_symmetry.space_group_name_H-M   'P 1'
#
loop_
_entity.id
_entity.type
_entity.pdbx_description
1 polymer ?
#
loop_
_entity_poly.entity_id
_entity_poly.type
_entity_poly.pdbx_seq_one_letter_code
_entity_poly.pdbx_strand_id
1 'polypeptide(L)'
;MQKRIGKQVTGKIKIPEGKSIAVNFSFDFDACSVWYSYGFRTQEAMARGEFGAEVGVPRILNILNKYNIRATFFIPGHTADTFPDISKEIVNQGHEVGHHGYAHEAASKLSAAEEEKVMNMGLDALNRIGVKPRGYRSPSWDYSPQTLELIEKYNFVYDSSLMANDLYPYRPRYCEVHFDKANIFGPPSKVIEIPCSWFLDDFPATEFIRGIRTGMCPVDQLYNRWTSIFDYAVANNPGSVFVLTNHPQTTGRAHMIQLLEQVIQHIVLNNGWITTLDSIAGAYQENM
;
A
#
# COMPACT_ATOMS: atom_id res chain seq x y z
N MET A 1 6.73 -15.90 36.23
CA MET A 1 7.57 -16.29 35.08
C MET A 1 6.88 -15.73 33.83
N GLN A 2 7.25 -14.54 33.34
CA GLN A 2 6.70 -14.00 32.10
C GLN A 2 7.14 -14.92 30.93
N LYS A 3 6.17 -15.56 30.28
CA LYS A 3 6.44 -16.27 29.02
C LYS A 3 7.08 -15.25 28.08
N ARG A 4 8.35 -15.46 27.71
CA ARG A 4 8.97 -14.74 26.60
C ARG A 4 8.07 -14.94 25.40
N ILE A 5 7.41 -13.88 24.99
CA ILE A 5 6.57 -13.86 23.81
C ILE A 5 7.49 -14.14 22.63
N GLY A 6 7.10 -15.06 21.76
CA GLY A 6 7.90 -15.56 20.65
C GLY A 6 8.46 -14.44 19.76
N LYS A 7 9.51 -14.75 19.02
CA LYS A 7 10.02 -13.87 17.96
C LYS A 7 8.92 -13.62 16.94
N GLN A 8 9.03 -12.51 16.18
CA GLN A 8 8.20 -12.27 15.01
C GLN A 8 8.27 -13.49 14.06
N VAL A 9 7.11 -13.93 13.59
CA VAL A 9 7.04 -14.98 12.57
C VAL A 9 7.22 -14.29 11.21
N THR A 10 8.41 -14.43 10.65
CA THR A 10 8.74 -13.93 9.31
C THR A 10 8.75 -15.09 8.31
N GLY A 11 8.62 -14.77 7.03
CA GLY A 11 8.72 -15.75 5.97
C GLY A 11 9.44 -15.17 4.75
N LYS A 12 9.71 -16.03 3.79
CA LYS A 12 10.28 -15.67 2.49
C LYS A 12 9.25 -15.84 1.39
N ILE A 13 9.46 -15.12 0.31
CA ILE A 13 8.69 -15.33 -0.90
C ILE A 13 9.39 -16.37 -1.78
N LYS A 14 8.62 -17.33 -2.28
CA LYS A 14 9.09 -18.27 -3.31
C LYS A 14 9.23 -17.51 -4.63
N ILE A 15 10.44 -17.11 -4.93
CA ILE A 15 10.77 -16.34 -6.13
C ILE A 15 10.83 -17.29 -7.35
N PRO A 16 10.22 -16.94 -8.50
CA PRO A 16 10.34 -17.69 -9.74
C PRO A 16 11.81 -17.78 -10.21
N GLU A 17 12.14 -18.85 -10.93
CA GLU A 17 13.47 -19.06 -11.50
C GLU A 17 13.89 -17.87 -12.38
N GLY A 18 15.15 -17.46 -12.27
CA GLY A 18 15.71 -16.32 -13.02
C GLY A 18 15.29 -14.95 -12.51
N LYS A 19 14.52 -14.87 -11.40
CA LYS A 19 14.14 -13.61 -10.75
C LYS A 19 14.94 -13.37 -9.48
N SER A 20 15.11 -12.09 -9.11
CA SER A 20 15.90 -11.69 -7.94
C SER A 20 15.08 -11.64 -6.64
N ILE A 21 14.13 -10.72 -6.55
CA ILE A 21 13.22 -10.53 -5.42
C ILE A 21 11.81 -10.23 -5.92
N ALA A 22 10.78 -10.34 -5.05
CA ALA A 22 9.43 -9.92 -5.39
C ALA A 22 9.32 -8.40 -5.34
N VAL A 23 8.66 -7.83 -6.33
CA VAL A 23 8.45 -6.37 -6.45
C VAL A 23 6.98 -6.08 -6.69
N ASN A 24 6.44 -5.14 -5.95
CA ASN A 24 5.11 -4.61 -6.21
C ASN A 24 5.19 -3.09 -6.39
N PHE A 25 4.55 -2.61 -7.44
CA PHE A 25 4.15 -1.21 -7.57
C PHE A 25 2.73 -1.11 -7.05
N SER A 26 2.54 -0.51 -5.87
CA SER A 26 1.22 -0.23 -5.33
C SER A 26 0.84 1.23 -5.54
N PHE A 27 -0.45 1.46 -5.77
CA PHE A 27 -1.00 2.78 -5.97
C PHE A 27 -2.18 2.99 -5.02
N ASP A 28 -2.02 3.90 -4.06
CA ASP A 28 -3.10 4.33 -3.20
C ASP A 28 -3.90 5.40 -3.99
N PHE A 29 -4.99 4.93 -4.62
CA PHE A 29 -5.82 5.78 -5.49
C PHE A 29 -6.84 6.55 -4.66
N ASP A 30 -6.34 7.48 -3.86
CA ASP A 30 -7.14 8.26 -2.92
C ASP A 30 -8.03 9.29 -3.60
N ALA A 31 -7.58 9.87 -4.70
CA ALA A 31 -8.24 10.98 -5.36
C ALA A 31 -8.61 12.11 -4.38
N CYS A 32 -9.91 12.40 -4.24
CA CYS A 32 -10.39 13.45 -3.33
C CYS A 32 -10.36 13.04 -1.85
N SER A 33 -10.38 11.72 -1.56
CA SER A 33 -10.60 11.23 -0.20
C SER A 33 -9.45 11.56 0.76
N VAL A 34 -8.20 11.55 0.29
CA VAL A 34 -7.05 11.92 1.13
C VAL A 34 -7.15 13.36 1.67
N TRP A 35 -7.74 14.29 0.91
CA TRP A 35 -7.89 15.67 1.32
C TRP A 35 -8.92 15.82 2.45
N TYR A 36 -9.90 14.91 2.53
CA TYR A 36 -10.88 14.88 3.62
C TYR A 36 -10.22 14.54 4.96
N SER A 37 -9.22 13.65 4.96
CA SER A 37 -8.48 13.31 6.17
C SER A 37 -7.69 14.48 6.75
N TYR A 38 -7.27 15.43 5.88
CA TYR A 38 -6.66 16.70 6.26
C TYR A 38 -7.68 17.81 6.57
N GLY A 39 -8.98 17.53 6.46
CA GLY A 39 -10.05 18.51 6.68
C GLY A 39 -10.27 19.48 5.51
N PHE A 40 -9.63 19.26 4.36
CA PHE A 40 -9.76 20.13 3.18
C PHE A 40 -10.99 19.77 2.35
N ARG A 41 -11.80 20.80 2.03
CA ARG A 41 -13.01 20.66 1.22
C ARG A 41 -13.13 21.78 0.18
N THR A 42 -11.99 22.36 -0.18
CA THR A 42 -11.93 23.48 -1.14
C THR A 42 -11.84 22.96 -2.57
N GLN A 43 -12.19 23.82 -3.54
CA GLN A 43 -12.05 23.50 -4.95
C GLN A 43 -10.60 23.14 -5.34
N GLU A 44 -9.61 23.78 -4.69
CA GLU A 44 -8.20 23.48 -4.94
C GLU A 44 -7.86 22.03 -4.54
N ALA A 45 -8.26 21.60 -3.35
CA ALA A 45 -8.02 20.24 -2.89
C ALA A 45 -8.76 19.20 -3.76
N MET A 46 -10.01 19.50 -4.16
CA MET A 46 -10.78 18.62 -5.04
C MET A 46 -10.14 18.49 -6.43
N ALA A 47 -9.64 19.59 -7.01
CA ALA A 47 -8.94 19.58 -8.30
C ALA A 47 -7.65 18.74 -8.27
N ARG A 48 -6.97 18.64 -7.13
CA ARG A 48 -5.81 17.74 -6.98
C ARG A 48 -6.22 16.26 -6.99
N GLY A 49 -7.35 15.93 -6.38
CA GLY A 49 -7.93 14.60 -6.44
C GLY A 49 -8.44 14.24 -7.82
N GLU A 50 -9.14 15.15 -8.50
CA GLU A 50 -9.59 15.03 -9.88
C GLU A 50 -8.40 14.77 -10.83
N PHE A 51 -7.30 15.51 -10.68
CA PHE A 51 -6.07 15.24 -11.44
C PHE A 51 -5.60 13.79 -11.26
N GLY A 52 -5.65 13.25 -10.05
CA GLY A 52 -5.27 11.87 -9.78
C GLY A 52 -6.09 10.87 -10.61
N ALA A 53 -7.42 11.08 -10.66
CA ALA A 53 -8.35 10.24 -11.39
C ALA A 53 -8.26 10.42 -12.92
N GLU A 54 -8.36 11.66 -13.38
CA GLU A 54 -8.56 11.98 -14.81
C GLU A 54 -7.25 12.01 -15.62
N VAL A 55 -6.11 12.24 -14.95
CA VAL A 55 -4.80 12.36 -15.60
C VAL A 55 -3.78 11.38 -15.07
N GLY A 56 -3.70 11.26 -13.73
CA GLY A 56 -2.69 10.45 -13.04
C GLY A 56 -2.85 8.97 -13.35
N VAL A 57 -4.01 8.38 -13.07
CA VAL A 57 -4.28 6.96 -13.33
C VAL A 57 -4.10 6.61 -14.81
N PRO A 58 -4.65 7.33 -15.79
CA PRO A 58 -4.41 7.03 -17.20
C PRO A 58 -2.92 7.01 -17.59
N ARG A 59 -2.12 7.95 -17.10
CA ARG A 59 -0.66 7.96 -17.36
C ARG A 59 0.04 6.74 -16.75
N ILE A 60 -0.33 6.36 -15.52
CA ILE A 60 0.21 5.19 -14.83
C ILE A 60 -0.16 3.92 -15.61
N LEU A 61 -1.44 3.74 -15.97
CA LEU A 61 -1.90 2.58 -16.74
C LEU A 61 -1.15 2.44 -18.08
N ASN A 62 -0.89 3.56 -18.77
CA ASN A 62 -0.12 3.54 -20.01
C ASN A 62 1.32 3.00 -19.80
N ILE A 63 1.99 3.39 -18.70
CA ILE A 63 3.32 2.87 -18.39
C ILE A 63 3.26 1.39 -17.98
N LEU A 64 2.32 1.01 -17.13
CA LEU A 64 2.15 -0.39 -16.72
C LEU A 64 1.91 -1.29 -17.93
N ASN A 65 1.07 -0.84 -18.87
CA ASN A 65 0.81 -1.56 -20.12
C ASN A 65 2.06 -1.64 -21.01
N LYS A 66 2.83 -0.56 -21.13
CA LYS A 66 4.09 -0.53 -21.92
C LYS A 66 5.07 -1.62 -21.46
N TYR A 67 5.14 -1.90 -20.15
CA TYR A 67 6.03 -2.91 -19.57
C TYR A 67 5.33 -4.23 -19.26
N ASN A 68 4.05 -4.40 -19.64
CA ASN A 68 3.23 -5.57 -19.33
C ASN A 68 3.23 -5.92 -17.82
N ILE A 69 3.07 -4.91 -16.97
CA ILE A 69 3.07 -5.03 -15.51
C ILE A 69 1.65 -5.09 -14.98
N ARG A 70 1.39 -6.01 -14.04
CA ARG A 70 0.22 -5.98 -13.18
C ARG A 70 0.62 -5.42 -11.83
N ALA A 71 -0.13 -4.42 -11.37
CA ALA A 71 0.10 -3.66 -10.14
C ALA A 71 -1.07 -3.87 -9.16
N THR A 72 -0.91 -3.38 -7.93
CA THR A 72 -1.98 -3.37 -6.93
C THR A 72 -2.44 -1.93 -6.70
N PHE A 73 -3.75 -1.69 -6.78
CA PHE A 73 -4.36 -0.41 -6.45
C PHE A 73 -5.17 -0.56 -5.17
N PHE A 74 -4.90 0.25 -4.17
CA PHE A 74 -5.75 0.38 -2.99
C PHE A 74 -6.69 1.56 -3.21
N ILE A 75 -7.99 1.27 -3.24
CA ILE A 75 -9.01 2.25 -3.63
C ILE A 75 -9.97 2.48 -2.46
N PRO A 76 -10.03 3.71 -1.91
CA PRO A 76 -11.08 4.07 -0.96
C PRO A 76 -12.47 3.94 -1.59
N GLY A 77 -13.46 3.48 -0.81
CA GLY A 77 -14.81 3.30 -1.33
C GLY A 77 -15.41 4.59 -1.91
N HIS A 78 -15.13 5.73 -1.29
CA HIS A 78 -15.54 7.05 -1.78
C HIS A 78 -14.94 7.37 -3.16
N THR A 79 -13.70 6.98 -3.40
CA THR A 79 -13.04 7.16 -4.70
C THR A 79 -13.68 6.26 -5.76
N ALA A 80 -13.96 5.00 -5.42
CA ALA A 80 -14.67 4.09 -6.31
C ALA A 80 -16.08 4.59 -6.68
N ASP A 81 -16.80 5.19 -5.72
CA ASP A 81 -18.12 5.78 -5.96
C ASP A 81 -18.07 7.10 -6.76
N THR A 82 -17.01 7.90 -6.56
CA THR A 82 -16.85 9.21 -7.23
C THR A 82 -16.33 9.05 -8.67
N PHE A 83 -15.42 8.11 -8.90
CA PHE A 83 -14.76 7.85 -10.18
C PHE A 83 -14.91 6.37 -10.61
N PRO A 84 -16.17 5.90 -10.80
CA PRO A 84 -16.43 4.48 -11.05
C PRO A 84 -15.84 3.97 -12.37
N ASP A 85 -15.79 4.81 -13.41
CA ASP A 85 -15.34 4.38 -14.73
C ASP A 85 -13.84 4.09 -14.75
N ILE A 86 -13.02 5.00 -14.21
CA ILE A 86 -11.58 4.78 -14.12
C ILE A 86 -11.22 3.68 -13.13
N SER A 87 -12.01 3.51 -12.04
CA SER A 87 -11.85 2.41 -11.11
C SER A 87 -12.14 1.05 -11.77
N LYS A 88 -13.17 0.96 -12.61
CA LYS A 88 -13.45 -0.23 -13.42
C LYS A 88 -12.38 -0.47 -14.48
N GLU A 89 -11.83 0.60 -15.08
CA GLU A 89 -10.76 0.46 -16.06
C GLU A 89 -9.51 -0.19 -15.46
N ILE A 90 -9.14 0.17 -14.21
CA ILE A 90 -8.07 -0.51 -13.46
C ILE A 90 -8.33 -2.02 -13.37
N VAL A 91 -9.56 -2.41 -13.00
CA VAL A 91 -9.97 -3.81 -12.91
C VAL A 91 -9.94 -4.51 -14.27
N ASN A 92 -10.48 -3.87 -15.31
CA ASN A 92 -10.58 -4.41 -16.67
C ASN A 92 -9.19 -4.67 -17.29
N GLN A 93 -8.20 -3.86 -16.92
CA GLN A 93 -6.82 -4.05 -17.34
C GLN A 93 -6.10 -5.15 -16.53
N GLY A 94 -6.78 -5.83 -15.59
CA GLY A 94 -6.27 -6.97 -14.84
C GLY A 94 -5.33 -6.59 -13.69
N HIS A 95 -5.40 -5.36 -13.20
CA HIS A 95 -4.72 -4.97 -11.96
C HIS A 95 -5.49 -5.48 -10.75
N GLU A 96 -4.78 -5.73 -9.67
CA GLU A 96 -5.39 -6.04 -8.39
C GLU A 96 -5.98 -4.77 -7.76
N VAL A 97 -7.15 -4.92 -7.12
CA VAL A 97 -7.73 -3.85 -6.28
C VAL A 97 -7.89 -4.34 -4.86
N GLY A 98 -7.26 -3.64 -3.92
CA GLY A 98 -7.37 -3.82 -2.47
C GLY A 98 -8.25 -2.77 -1.80
N HIS A 99 -8.64 -3.05 -0.56
CA HIS A 99 -9.46 -2.17 0.28
C HIS A 99 -8.62 -1.07 0.93
N HIS A 100 -9.15 0.18 0.98
CA HIS A 100 -8.46 1.34 1.56
C HIS A 100 -9.40 2.27 2.35
N GLY A 101 -10.22 1.70 3.25
CA GLY A 101 -11.25 2.48 3.95
C GLY A 101 -12.38 2.93 3.03
N TYR A 102 -13.17 3.93 3.48
CA TYR A 102 -14.21 4.53 2.64
C TYR A 102 -13.83 5.94 2.17
N ALA A 103 -13.60 6.89 3.07
CA ALA A 103 -13.19 8.27 2.75
C ALA A 103 -11.81 8.62 3.32
N HIS A 104 -10.91 7.62 3.34
CA HIS A 104 -9.54 7.73 3.83
C HIS A 104 -9.48 8.13 5.32
N GLU A 105 -10.33 7.51 6.14
CA GLU A 105 -10.43 7.78 7.58
C GLU A 105 -9.20 7.26 8.32
N ALA A 106 -8.72 8.02 9.30
CA ALA A 106 -7.69 7.57 10.23
C ALA A 106 -8.31 6.59 11.24
N ALA A 107 -7.94 5.31 11.17
CA ALA A 107 -8.53 4.25 11.98
C ALA A 107 -8.41 4.52 13.49
N SER A 108 -7.27 5.07 13.94
CA SER A 108 -7.01 5.40 15.35
C SER A 108 -7.97 6.44 15.94
N LYS A 109 -8.72 7.15 15.11
CA LYS A 109 -9.70 8.17 15.54
C LYS A 109 -11.14 7.66 15.57
N LEU A 110 -11.36 6.42 15.15
CA LEU A 110 -12.68 5.80 15.07
C LEU A 110 -12.93 4.90 16.28
N SER A 111 -14.18 4.85 16.71
CA SER A 111 -14.63 3.76 17.59
C SER A 111 -14.69 2.45 16.80
N ALA A 112 -14.70 1.31 17.49
CA ALA A 112 -14.78 0.00 16.86
C ALA A 112 -16.00 -0.14 15.91
N ALA A 113 -17.16 0.41 16.32
CA ALA A 113 -18.36 0.39 15.48
C ALA A 113 -18.26 1.29 14.24
N GLU A 114 -17.60 2.44 14.35
CA GLU A 114 -17.37 3.35 13.23
C GLU A 114 -16.36 2.74 12.24
N GLU A 115 -15.28 2.14 12.73
CA GLU A 115 -14.29 1.49 11.89
C GLU A 115 -14.90 0.31 11.12
N GLU A 116 -15.69 -0.53 11.78
CA GLU A 116 -16.40 -1.61 11.10
C GLU A 116 -17.41 -1.09 10.08
N LYS A 117 -18.11 0.01 10.37
CA LYS A 117 -19.00 0.65 9.40
C LYS A 117 -18.23 1.14 8.18
N VAL A 118 -17.09 1.79 8.37
CA VAL A 118 -16.21 2.27 7.29
C VAL A 118 -15.71 1.08 6.43
N MET A 119 -15.31 -0.01 7.09
CA MET A 119 -14.90 -1.25 6.40
C MET A 119 -16.01 -1.76 5.48
N ASN A 120 -17.24 -1.88 5.99
CA ASN A 120 -18.39 -2.33 5.21
C ASN A 120 -18.72 -1.38 4.05
N MET A 121 -18.71 -0.06 4.29
CA MET A 121 -18.96 0.93 3.23
C MET A 121 -17.92 0.80 2.10
N GLY A 122 -16.65 0.60 2.43
CA GLY A 122 -15.59 0.37 1.45
C GLY A 122 -15.81 -0.92 0.65
N LEU A 123 -16.13 -2.04 1.33
CA LEU A 123 -16.43 -3.32 0.69
C LEU A 123 -17.63 -3.22 -0.28
N ASP A 124 -18.69 -2.54 0.14
CA ASP A 124 -19.89 -2.32 -0.68
C ASP A 124 -19.58 -1.50 -1.94
N ALA A 125 -18.75 -0.44 -1.79
CA ALA A 125 -18.34 0.39 -2.91
C ALA A 125 -17.49 -0.39 -3.91
N LEU A 126 -16.51 -1.16 -3.45
CA LEU A 126 -15.68 -2.00 -4.30
C LEU A 126 -16.50 -3.11 -5.00
N ASN A 127 -17.50 -3.66 -4.32
CA ASN A 127 -18.40 -4.64 -4.94
C ASN A 127 -19.20 -4.02 -6.09
N ARG A 128 -19.59 -2.75 -6.03
CA ARG A 128 -20.29 -2.03 -7.13
C ARG A 128 -19.46 -1.92 -8.41
N ILE A 129 -18.14 -1.94 -8.29
CA ILE A 129 -17.21 -1.98 -9.43
C ILE A 129 -16.73 -3.39 -9.78
N GLY A 130 -17.36 -4.44 -9.19
CA GLY A 130 -17.07 -5.85 -9.47
C GLY A 130 -15.87 -6.43 -8.71
N VAL A 131 -15.40 -5.79 -7.64
CA VAL A 131 -14.24 -6.21 -6.87
C VAL A 131 -14.64 -6.82 -5.54
N LYS A 132 -14.08 -8.00 -5.24
CA LYS A 132 -14.03 -8.59 -3.91
C LYS A 132 -12.56 -8.56 -3.43
N PRO A 133 -12.14 -7.57 -2.66
CA PRO A 133 -10.74 -7.39 -2.32
C PRO A 133 -10.23 -8.53 -1.43
N ARG A 134 -9.00 -8.98 -1.68
CA ARG A 134 -8.31 -9.97 -0.85
C ARG A 134 -7.25 -9.31 0.05
N GLY A 135 -6.82 -8.10 -0.32
CA GLY A 135 -5.86 -7.30 0.42
C GLY A 135 -6.47 -6.06 1.04
N TYR A 136 -5.87 -5.66 2.15
CA TYR A 136 -6.19 -4.44 2.87
C TYR A 136 -4.95 -3.55 2.97
N ARG A 137 -5.16 -2.24 2.94
CA ARG A 137 -4.20 -1.23 3.36
C ARG A 137 -4.95 -0.16 4.16
N SER A 138 -4.46 0.13 5.35
CA SER A 138 -5.05 1.18 6.17
C SER A 138 -4.72 2.56 5.63
N PRO A 139 -5.69 3.48 5.52
CA PRO A 139 -5.42 4.87 5.19
C PRO A 139 -4.33 5.48 6.08
N SER A 140 -3.36 6.16 5.46
CA SER A 140 -2.18 6.71 6.15
C SER A 140 -1.37 5.68 6.97
N TRP A 141 -1.56 4.39 6.70
CA TRP A 141 -0.99 3.27 7.48
C TRP A 141 -1.29 3.39 8.99
N ASP A 142 -2.42 3.99 9.31
CA ASP A 142 -2.89 4.21 10.68
C ASP A 142 -3.72 3.03 11.16
N TYR A 143 -3.50 2.60 12.39
CA TYR A 143 -4.13 1.43 12.98
C TYR A 143 -4.83 1.80 14.28
N SER A 144 -6.03 1.29 14.46
CA SER A 144 -6.72 1.22 15.75
C SER A 144 -6.37 -0.07 16.48
N PRO A 145 -6.70 -0.20 17.75
CA PRO A 145 -6.59 -1.49 18.45
C PRO A 145 -7.42 -2.62 17.83
N GLN A 146 -8.45 -2.30 17.04
CA GLN A 146 -9.40 -3.26 16.46
C GLN A 146 -9.11 -3.59 14.99
N THR A 147 -8.28 -2.80 14.29
CA THR A 147 -8.04 -2.96 12.86
C THR A 147 -7.64 -4.39 12.48
N LEU A 148 -6.71 -4.99 13.22
CA LEU A 148 -6.24 -6.35 12.92
C LEU A 148 -7.35 -7.40 13.09
N GLU A 149 -8.22 -7.25 14.10
CA GLU A 149 -9.38 -8.13 14.31
C GLU A 149 -10.40 -8.01 13.17
N LEU A 150 -10.64 -6.79 12.67
CA LEU A 150 -11.53 -6.53 11.54
C LEU A 150 -10.98 -7.17 10.25
N ILE A 151 -9.69 -7.01 9.98
CA ILE A 151 -9.03 -7.63 8.82
C ILE A 151 -9.20 -9.15 8.84
N GLU A 152 -9.01 -9.79 9.99
CA GLU A 152 -9.26 -11.23 10.16
C GLU A 152 -10.75 -11.60 10.01
N LYS A 153 -11.65 -10.82 10.62
CA LYS A 153 -13.10 -11.02 10.58
C LYS A 153 -13.65 -11.00 9.15
N TYR A 154 -13.14 -10.10 8.33
CA TYR A 154 -13.55 -9.98 6.92
C TYR A 154 -12.74 -10.86 5.96
N ASN A 155 -11.89 -11.74 6.50
CA ASN A 155 -11.11 -12.74 5.76
C ASN A 155 -10.18 -12.14 4.69
N PHE A 156 -9.58 -10.99 4.98
CA PHE A 156 -8.48 -10.52 4.15
C PHE A 156 -7.29 -11.48 4.25
N VAL A 157 -6.65 -11.75 3.13
CA VAL A 157 -5.50 -12.67 3.04
C VAL A 157 -4.24 -11.99 3.50
N TYR A 158 -4.08 -10.72 3.13
CA TYR A 158 -2.91 -9.92 3.49
C TYR A 158 -3.31 -8.48 3.85
N ASP A 159 -2.43 -7.88 4.61
CA ASP A 159 -2.35 -6.44 4.89
C ASP A 159 -1.04 -5.88 4.35
N SER A 160 -1.01 -4.60 4.03
CA SER A 160 0.19 -3.87 3.63
C SER A 160 0.18 -2.47 4.24
N SER A 161 0.27 -2.42 5.59
CA SER A 161 0.16 -1.18 6.37
C SER A 161 1.25 -1.03 7.41
N LEU A 162 1.87 -2.13 7.87
CA LEU A 162 2.73 -2.15 9.04
C LEU A 162 4.21 -2.29 8.65
N MET A 163 5.09 -1.79 9.53
CA MET A 163 6.53 -1.65 9.31
C MET A 163 7.38 -2.38 10.36
N ALA A 164 6.92 -3.52 10.89
CA ALA A 164 7.71 -4.27 11.85
C ALA A 164 8.85 -5.09 11.20
N ASN A 165 8.87 -5.15 9.87
CA ASN A 165 9.97 -5.59 9.03
C ASN A 165 9.98 -4.69 7.78
N ASP A 166 11.10 -4.59 7.08
CA ASP A 166 11.22 -3.76 5.88
C ASP A 166 11.28 -4.56 4.58
N LEU A 167 11.80 -5.80 4.62
CA LEU A 167 12.06 -6.61 3.43
C LEU A 167 11.41 -7.98 3.44
N TYR A 168 10.96 -8.49 4.59
CA TYR A 168 10.35 -9.80 4.67
C TYR A 168 8.91 -9.72 5.16
N PRO A 169 7.97 -10.37 4.49
CA PRO A 169 6.62 -10.52 5.02
C PRO A 169 6.63 -11.25 6.36
N TYR A 170 5.64 -10.96 7.18
CA TYR A 170 5.54 -11.51 8.53
C TYR A 170 4.09 -11.65 8.97
N ARG A 171 3.88 -12.30 10.13
CA ARG A 171 2.58 -12.32 10.80
C ARG A 171 2.52 -11.20 11.82
N PRO A 172 1.66 -10.18 11.65
CA PRO A 172 1.49 -9.13 12.65
C PRO A 172 0.97 -9.72 13.95
N ARG A 173 1.29 -9.08 15.07
CA ARG A 173 0.88 -9.53 16.39
C ARG A 173 0.02 -8.48 17.05
N TYR A 174 -0.99 -8.93 17.77
CA TYR A 174 -1.71 -8.08 18.71
C TYR A 174 -0.73 -7.50 19.73
N CYS A 175 -0.97 -6.28 20.17
CA CYS A 175 -0.09 -5.62 21.13
C CYS A 175 -0.93 -4.86 22.17
N GLU A 176 -0.76 -5.22 23.44
CA GLU A 176 -1.23 -4.39 24.54
C GLU A 176 -0.19 -3.30 24.79
N VAL A 177 -0.55 -2.05 24.49
CA VAL A 177 0.32 -0.90 24.65
C VAL A 177 0.19 -0.34 26.07
N HIS A 178 1.32 -0.21 26.76
CA HIS A 178 1.39 0.34 28.10
C HIS A 178 2.41 1.47 28.17
N PHE A 179 2.08 2.57 28.85
CA PHE A 179 2.99 3.69 29.06
C PHE A 179 3.75 3.62 30.40
N ASP A 180 3.26 2.80 31.33
CA ASP A 180 3.78 2.64 32.70
C ASP A 180 4.55 1.33 32.93
N LYS A 181 4.52 0.43 31.97
CA LYS A 181 5.22 -0.86 31.99
C LYS A 181 5.55 -1.33 30.55
N ALA A 182 6.18 -2.49 30.42
CA ALA A 182 6.50 -3.08 29.13
C ALA A 182 5.23 -3.46 28.35
N ASN A 183 5.25 -3.22 27.03
CA ASN A 183 4.22 -3.67 26.11
C ASN A 183 4.16 -5.20 26.08
N ILE A 184 2.98 -5.75 25.86
CA ILE A 184 2.75 -7.19 25.77
C ILE A 184 2.35 -7.53 24.34
N PHE A 185 3.22 -8.25 23.62
CA PHE A 185 2.90 -8.78 22.31
C PHE A 185 2.17 -10.13 22.45
N GLY A 186 1.01 -10.23 21.84
CA GLY A 186 0.19 -11.43 21.76
C GLY A 186 0.65 -12.44 20.69
N PRO A 187 -0.22 -13.40 20.36
CA PRO A 187 0.03 -14.36 19.31
C PRO A 187 0.10 -13.67 17.92
N PRO A 188 0.75 -14.32 16.92
CA PRO A 188 0.70 -13.86 15.54
C PRO A 188 -0.72 -14.02 14.97
N SER A 189 -1.10 -13.08 14.13
CA SER A 189 -2.33 -13.12 13.32
C SER A 189 -2.23 -14.18 12.22
N LYS A 190 -3.39 -14.53 11.64
CA LYS A 190 -3.46 -15.35 10.42
C LYS A 190 -3.20 -14.54 9.14
N VAL A 191 -3.30 -13.23 9.21
CA VAL A 191 -3.08 -12.32 8.10
C VAL A 191 -1.59 -12.25 7.77
N ILE A 192 -1.25 -12.14 6.51
CA ILE A 192 0.13 -11.91 6.05
C ILE A 192 0.34 -10.40 5.96
N GLU A 193 1.27 -9.87 6.71
CA GLU A 193 1.74 -8.51 6.49
C GLU A 193 2.80 -8.49 5.40
N ILE A 194 2.54 -7.78 4.32
CA ILE A 194 3.52 -7.46 3.29
C ILE A 194 4.01 -6.05 3.58
N PRO A 195 5.22 -5.89 4.14
CA PRO A 195 5.64 -4.64 4.74
C PRO A 195 5.66 -3.49 3.74
N CYS A 196 5.20 -2.34 4.20
CA CYS A 196 5.37 -1.04 3.55
C CYS A 196 6.47 -0.23 4.23
N SER A 197 6.81 0.93 3.67
CA SER A 197 7.83 1.81 4.27
C SER A 197 7.63 3.26 3.82
N TRP A 198 7.64 4.20 4.77
CA TRP A 198 7.63 5.62 4.46
C TRP A 198 8.81 6.08 3.59
N PHE A 199 9.89 5.29 3.53
CA PHE A 199 11.02 5.54 2.62
C PHE A 199 10.74 5.13 1.18
N LEU A 200 9.72 4.29 0.96
CA LEU A 200 9.25 3.78 -0.33
C LEU A 200 7.85 4.31 -0.67
N ASP A 201 7.54 5.52 -0.23
CA ASP A 201 6.28 6.23 -0.45
C ASP A 201 6.56 7.59 -1.09
N ASP A 202 5.84 7.89 -2.18
CA ASP A 202 5.99 9.16 -2.90
C ASP A 202 5.34 10.33 -2.16
N PHE A 203 4.23 10.11 -1.45
CA PHE A 203 3.42 11.18 -0.86
C PHE A 203 4.16 12.00 0.20
N PRO A 204 4.81 11.39 1.22
CA PRO A 204 5.57 12.17 2.20
C PRO A 204 6.75 12.93 1.60
N ALA A 205 7.33 12.41 0.52
CA ALA A 205 8.51 12.99 -0.08
C ALA A 205 8.20 14.14 -1.04
N THR A 206 7.07 14.09 -1.75
CA THR A 206 6.83 15.01 -2.87
C THR A 206 5.60 15.89 -2.72
N GLU A 207 4.61 15.47 -1.91
CA GLU A 207 3.38 16.24 -1.80
C GLU A 207 3.55 17.49 -0.92
N PHE A 208 3.06 18.62 -1.42
CA PHE A 208 3.04 19.88 -0.69
C PHE A 208 1.67 20.13 -0.08
N ILE A 209 1.61 20.25 1.24
CA ILE A 209 0.40 20.61 1.98
C ILE A 209 0.72 21.80 2.86
N ARG A 210 0.17 22.96 2.49
CA ARG A 210 0.48 24.24 3.14
C ARG A 210 0.27 24.17 4.65
N GLY A 211 1.32 24.47 5.41
CA GLY A 211 1.30 24.45 6.87
C GLY A 211 1.41 23.07 7.53
N ILE A 212 1.41 22.01 6.75
CA ILE A 212 1.46 20.62 7.25
C ILE A 212 2.68 19.88 6.72
N ARG A 213 2.93 19.95 5.41
CA ARG A 213 3.99 19.17 4.75
C ARG A 213 4.65 19.99 3.64
N THR A 214 5.95 19.98 3.61
CA THR A 214 6.73 20.73 2.62
C THR A 214 7.18 19.90 1.42
N GLY A 215 7.14 18.56 1.45
CA GLY A 215 7.43 17.68 0.33
C GLY A 215 8.48 18.19 -0.68
N MET A 216 8.21 17.99 -1.96
CA MET A 216 9.02 18.56 -3.08
C MET A 216 10.47 18.06 -3.10
N CYS A 217 10.70 16.82 -2.67
CA CYS A 217 12.01 16.18 -2.78
C CYS A 217 12.43 16.11 -4.26
N PRO A 218 13.68 16.44 -4.60
CA PRO A 218 14.20 16.30 -5.96
C PRO A 218 14.07 14.86 -6.48
N VAL A 219 13.70 14.73 -7.75
CA VAL A 219 13.40 13.43 -8.38
C VAL A 219 14.60 12.48 -8.38
N ASP A 220 15.80 13.01 -8.60
CA ASP A 220 17.05 12.25 -8.57
C ASP A 220 17.36 11.66 -7.18
N GLN A 221 17.02 12.37 -6.12
CA GLN A 221 17.18 11.87 -4.75
C GLN A 221 16.20 10.73 -4.46
N LEU A 222 14.96 10.80 -4.98
CA LEU A 222 14.00 9.71 -4.86
C LEU A 222 14.45 8.50 -5.67
N TYR A 223 14.89 8.68 -6.91
CA TYR A 223 15.45 7.61 -7.73
C TYR A 223 16.57 6.88 -7.00
N ASN A 224 17.56 7.64 -6.50
CA ASN A 224 18.70 7.07 -5.79
C ASN A 224 18.28 6.35 -4.49
N ARG A 225 17.33 6.89 -3.75
CA ARG A 225 16.80 6.24 -2.54
C ARG A 225 16.12 4.92 -2.86
N TRP A 226 15.19 4.89 -3.80
CA TRP A 226 14.39 3.71 -4.10
C TRP A 226 15.22 2.62 -4.73
N THR A 227 16.08 2.97 -5.68
CA THR A 227 16.97 1.98 -6.31
C THR A 227 18.02 1.43 -5.36
N SER A 228 18.58 2.23 -4.44
CA SER A 228 19.54 1.72 -3.45
C SER A 228 18.92 0.74 -2.45
N ILE A 229 17.65 0.93 -2.06
CA ILE A 229 16.92 -0.02 -1.21
C ILE A 229 16.67 -1.33 -1.98
N PHE A 230 16.24 -1.23 -3.24
CA PHE A 230 16.06 -2.39 -4.11
C PHE A 230 17.37 -3.16 -4.31
N ASP A 231 18.46 -2.49 -4.64
CA ASP A 231 19.77 -3.09 -4.88
C ASP A 231 20.32 -3.78 -3.61
N TYR A 232 20.12 -3.16 -2.44
CA TYR A 232 20.45 -3.77 -1.16
C TYR A 232 19.66 -5.06 -0.94
N ALA A 233 18.37 -5.05 -1.21
CA ALA A 233 17.50 -6.21 -1.05
C ALA A 233 17.93 -7.36 -2.00
N VAL A 234 18.22 -7.06 -3.25
CA VAL A 234 18.72 -8.04 -4.24
C VAL A 234 20.04 -8.66 -3.79
N ALA A 235 20.97 -7.84 -3.30
CA ALA A 235 22.31 -8.31 -2.92
C ALA A 235 22.33 -9.11 -1.62
N ASN A 236 21.45 -8.81 -0.65
CA ASN A 236 21.60 -9.29 0.73
C ASN A 236 20.40 -10.11 1.23
N ASN A 237 19.23 -10.02 0.58
CA ASN A 237 17.97 -10.53 1.13
C ASN A 237 17.20 -11.42 0.12
N PRO A 238 17.70 -12.61 -0.23
CA PRO A 238 17.01 -13.50 -1.17
C PRO A 238 15.65 -13.95 -0.62
N GLY A 239 14.61 -13.87 -1.47
CA GLY A 239 13.23 -14.16 -1.08
C GLY A 239 12.54 -13.00 -0.37
N SER A 240 13.09 -11.79 -0.46
CA SER A 240 12.51 -10.56 0.06
C SER A 240 11.45 -9.95 -0.87
N VAL A 241 10.81 -8.88 -0.38
CA VAL A 241 9.86 -8.07 -1.13
C VAL A 241 10.34 -6.61 -1.18
N PHE A 242 10.00 -5.94 -2.27
CA PHE A 242 10.14 -4.50 -2.43
C PHE A 242 8.78 -3.94 -2.83
N VAL A 243 8.16 -3.13 -1.97
CA VAL A 243 6.84 -2.53 -2.19
C VAL A 243 7.00 -1.04 -2.34
N LEU A 244 6.85 -0.52 -3.55
CA LEU A 244 6.88 0.91 -3.83
C LEU A 244 5.45 1.45 -3.83
N THR A 245 5.14 2.33 -2.89
CA THR A 245 3.82 2.96 -2.75
C THR A 245 3.81 4.30 -3.47
N ASN A 246 2.82 4.48 -4.32
CA ASN A 246 2.64 5.66 -5.14
C ASN A 246 1.20 6.18 -5.01
N HIS A 247 1.02 7.47 -5.24
CA HIS A 247 -0.31 8.10 -5.26
C HIS A 247 -0.53 8.74 -6.64
N PRO A 248 -1.62 8.41 -7.37
CA PRO A 248 -1.83 8.93 -8.72
C PRO A 248 -1.83 10.45 -8.83
N GLN A 249 -2.31 11.16 -7.81
CA GLN A 249 -2.28 12.63 -7.78
C GLN A 249 -0.84 13.19 -7.67
N THR A 250 0.11 12.39 -7.23
CA THR A 250 1.53 12.70 -7.05
C THR A 250 2.37 12.11 -8.17
N THR A 251 2.44 10.78 -8.26
CA THR A 251 3.24 10.07 -9.28
C THR A 251 2.74 10.31 -10.71
N GLY A 252 1.46 10.64 -10.90
CA GLY A 252 0.92 11.03 -12.21
C GLY A 252 1.42 12.38 -12.76
N ARG A 253 2.13 13.20 -11.97
CA ARG A 253 2.70 14.47 -12.41
C ARG A 253 3.81 14.24 -13.44
N ALA A 254 3.98 15.19 -14.38
CA ALA A 254 4.86 15.02 -15.54
C ALA A 254 6.30 14.60 -15.20
N HIS A 255 6.89 15.16 -14.15
CA HIS A 255 8.24 14.82 -13.70
C HIS A 255 8.29 13.49 -12.92
N MET A 256 7.24 13.16 -12.17
CA MET A 256 7.16 11.96 -11.35
C MET A 256 6.84 10.71 -12.17
N ILE A 257 6.04 10.84 -13.24
CA ILE A 257 5.74 9.71 -14.12
C ILE A 257 6.99 9.22 -14.87
N GLN A 258 7.93 10.11 -15.17
CA GLN A 258 9.23 9.76 -15.73
C GLN A 258 10.10 9.01 -14.71
N LEU A 259 10.06 9.42 -13.44
CA LEU A 259 10.73 8.71 -12.36
C LEU A 259 10.20 7.29 -12.22
N LEU A 260 8.86 7.11 -12.20
CA LEU A 260 8.26 5.78 -12.14
C LEU A 260 8.79 4.89 -13.26
N GLU A 261 8.85 5.39 -14.47
CA GLU A 261 9.37 4.64 -15.61
C GLU A 261 10.84 4.27 -15.46
N GLN A 262 11.69 5.17 -14.98
CA GLN A 262 13.11 4.91 -14.72
C GLN A 262 13.30 3.83 -13.63
N VAL A 263 12.51 3.86 -12.57
CA VAL A 263 12.55 2.84 -11.52
C VAL A 263 12.09 1.47 -12.06
N ILE A 264 11.03 1.43 -12.86
CA ILE A 264 10.60 0.20 -13.54
C ILE A 264 11.73 -0.38 -14.39
N GLN A 265 12.39 0.45 -15.20
CA GLN A 265 13.52 0.02 -16.04
C GLN A 265 14.67 -0.56 -15.21
N HIS A 266 15.04 0.11 -14.11
CA HIS A 266 16.09 -0.38 -13.21
C HIS A 266 15.74 -1.77 -12.64
N ILE A 267 14.50 -1.94 -12.18
CA ILE A 267 14.03 -3.20 -11.60
C ILE A 267 13.97 -4.32 -12.65
N VAL A 268 13.50 -4.01 -13.86
CA VAL A 268 13.46 -4.99 -14.98
C VAL A 268 14.87 -5.44 -15.36
N LEU A 269 15.83 -4.52 -15.48
CA LEU A 269 17.23 -4.82 -15.79
C LEU A 269 17.90 -5.71 -14.72
N ASN A 270 17.45 -5.62 -13.47
CA ASN A 270 17.96 -6.43 -12.35
C ASN A 270 17.07 -7.64 -12.02
N ASN A 271 16.25 -8.09 -12.98
CA ASN A 271 15.43 -9.29 -12.90
C ASN A 271 14.43 -9.31 -11.72
N GLY A 272 13.92 -8.16 -11.27
CA GLY A 272 12.85 -8.13 -10.28
C GLY A 272 11.61 -8.91 -10.75
N TRP A 273 10.98 -9.66 -9.86
CA TRP A 273 9.69 -10.30 -10.13
C TRP A 273 8.56 -9.31 -9.82
N ILE A 274 8.20 -8.51 -10.84
CA ILE A 274 7.14 -7.52 -10.70
C ILE A 274 5.78 -8.22 -10.77
N THR A 275 4.98 -8.10 -9.70
CA THR A 275 3.69 -8.78 -9.59
C THR A 275 2.76 -8.09 -8.58
N THR A 276 1.53 -8.58 -8.42
CA THR A 276 0.55 -8.08 -7.46
C THR A 276 0.84 -8.54 -6.03
N LEU A 277 0.32 -7.82 -5.04
CA LEU A 277 0.47 -8.21 -3.62
C LEU A 277 -0.25 -9.53 -3.31
N ASP A 278 -1.39 -9.81 -3.94
CA ASP A 278 -2.07 -11.10 -3.80
C ASP A 278 -1.19 -12.27 -4.30
N SER A 279 -0.48 -12.09 -5.42
CA SER A 279 0.48 -13.08 -5.90
C SER A 279 1.66 -13.25 -4.94
N ILE A 280 2.15 -12.17 -4.35
CA ILE A 280 3.20 -12.21 -3.33
C ILE A 280 2.71 -12.96 -2.09
N ALA A 281 1.49 -12.66 -1.61
CA ALA A 281 0.88 -13.36 -0.48
C ALA A 281 0.73 -14.86 -0.75
N GLY A 282 0.34 -15.24 -1.97
CA GLY A 282 0.23 -16.64 -2.40
C GLY A 282 1.59 -17.38 -2.47
N ALA A 283 2.68 -16.64 -2.62
CA ALA A 283 4.04 -17.18 -2.67
C ALA A 283 4.78 -17.16 -1.32
N TYR A 284 4.11 -16.69 -0.26
CA TYR A 284 4.66 -16.60 1.09
C TYR A 284 4.94 -17.97 1.69
N GLN A 285 6.13 -18.15 2.27
CA GLN A 285 6.56 -19.35 2.98
C GLN A 285 7.08 -18.95 4.35
N GLU A 286 6.43 -19.42 5.40
CA GLU A 286 6.92 -19.18 6.77
C GLU A 286 8.30 -19.81 6.99
N ASN A 287 9.17 -19.09 7.68
CA ASN A 287 10.41 -19.67 8.16
C ASN A 287 10.07 -20.61 9.32
N MET A 288 10.28 -21.91 9.11
CA MET A 288 10.15 -22.94 10.16
C MET A 288 11.29 -22.85 11.17
#